data_d984f551954fb30ddfec18547831e43c
#
_entry.id   d984f551954fb30ddfec18547831e43c
#
_cell.length_a   1.000
_cell.length_b   1.000
_cell.length_c   1.000
_cell.angle_alpha   90.00
_cell.angle_beta   90.00
_cell.angle_gamma   90.00
#
_symmetry.space_group_name_H-M   'P 1'
#
loop_
_entity.id
_entity.type
_entity.pdbx_description
1 polymer ?
#
loop_
_entity_poly.entity_id
_entity_poly.type
_entity_poly.pdbx_seq_one_letter_code
_entity_poly.pdbx_strand_id
1 'polypeptide(L)'
;MLSGQQAQDDAGQYSTAGQRYCIGIVGAGSVGCYLGAYLCQDSALDVKFFGRETMALELAANGLSATSFDHQAYFAQPVAFYSSLNSLIECDVVLLTVKAPALVPMLTQLKRFLRPEVPVVAMQNGIGIGEMLTQDLTNPVLRAIVPFNVVKNRAGQFHRATEGNIVWQQSQYAAVNYVVSVFNHLQLPVQLTTDITAAEYGKLLLNLNNALNAISNVPLKQQLLHADSRMLLALAMQEWLAICSKAKIRPVPYTGLPNAMLPWLLRLPTVLFRRIAGKMLPMDEQARSSMWDDIQAKKRTEIMFLNGAVVRMGQLYQLPTPVNTLLVEQIKRLESGEAEPLSISEILQQVLLKK
;
A
#
# COMPACT_ATOMS: atom_id res chain seq x y z
N MET A 1 30.94 4.89 14.47
CA MET A 1 30.60 6.32 14.44
C MET A 1 31.31 6.98 13.26
N LEU A 2 30.85 6.76 12.02
CA LEU A 2 31.31 7.45 10.79
C LEU A 2 30.33 7.11 9.65
N SER A 3 29.03 7.49 9.76
CA SER A 3 28.04 7.34 8.69
C SER A 3 26.90 8.39 8.74
N GLY A 4 27.02 9.39 9.60
CA GLY A 4 25.99 10.42 9.76
C GLY A 4 26.23 11.72 8.97
N GLN A 5 27.42 11.94 8.41
CA GLN A 5 27.75 13.20 7.73
C GLN A 5 27.58 13.18 6.21
N GLN A 6 27.65 12.02 5.56
CA GLN A 6 27.44 11.93 4.10
C GLN A 6 25.98 12.04 3.63
N ALA A 7 25.00 11.81 4.51
CA ALA A 7 23.58 11.92 4.16
C ALA A 7 23.02 13.37 4.21
N GLN A 8 23.77 14.33 4.80
CA GLN A 8 23.34 15.72 4.88
C GLN A 8 23.80 16.58 3.70
N ASP A 9 24.87 16.17 2.99
CA ASP A 9 25.42 16.96 1.88
C ASP A 9 24.72 16.72 0.53
N ASP A 10 24.00 15.60 0.36
CA ASP A 10 23.25 15.30 -0.88
C ASP A 10 21.89 16.03 -0.98
N ALA A 11 21.34 16.55 0.10
CA ALA A 11 20.06 17.28 0.10
C ALA A 11 20.15 18.69 -0.53
N GLY A 12 21.35 19.21 -0.73
CA GLY A 12 21.60 20.56 -1.24
C GLY A 12 21.66 20.73 -2.76
N GLN A 13 21.69 19.64 -3.54
CA GLN A 13 21.99 19.71 -4.99
C GLN A 13 20.78 19.78 -5.92
N TYR A 14 19.53 19.67 -5.44
CA TYR A 14 18.35 19.61 -6.32
C TYR A 14 17.56 20.92 -6.43
N SER A 15 18.02 22.02 -5.82
CA SER A 15 17.39 23.32 -5.99
C SER A 15 17.93 24.00 -7.26
N THR A 16 17.37 23.67 -8.42
CA THR A 16 17.44 24.55 -9.60
C THR A 16 16.48 25.71 -9.34
N ALA A 17 17.00 26.85 -8.88
CA ALA A 17 16.19 28.04 -8.61
C ALA A 17 15.35 28.38 -9.86
N GLY A 18 14.02 28.29 -9.75
CA GLY A 18 13.07 28.67 -10.78
C GLY A 18 12.35 27.53 -11.52
N GLN A 19 12.72 26.26 -11.34
CA GLN A 19 12.02 25.14 -12.00
C GLN A 19 10.75 24.78 -11.21
N ARG A 20 9.60 24.78 -11.88
CA ARG A 20 8.33 24.29 -11.36
C ARG A 20 8.03 22.91 -11.95
N TYR A 21 7.46 22.02 -11.13
CA TYR A 21 7.02 20.70 -11.57
C TYR A 21 5.51 20.55 -11.40
N CYS A 22 4.86 20.01 -12.41
CA CYS A 22 3.46 19.62 -12.35
C CYS A 22 3.34 18.16 -11.92
N ILE A 23 2.67 17.92 -10.79
CA ILE A 23 2.49 16.59 -10.20
C ILE A 23 1.05 16.12 -10.37
N GLY A 24 0.85 15.00 -11.06
CA GLY A 24 -0.46 14.36 -11.18
C GLY A 24 -0.68 13.31 -10.10
N ILE A 25 -1.71 13.46 -9.27
CA ILE A 25 -2.13 12.43 -8.30
C ILE A 25 -3.38 11.75 -8.86
N VAL A 26 -3.19 10.57 -9.45
CA VAL A 26 -4.28 9.77 -10.01
C VAL A 26 -4.81 8.81 -8.95
N GLY A 27 -6.01 9.11 -8.46
CA GLY A 27 -6.63 8.42 -7.35
C GLY A 27 -6.71 9.27 -6.09
N ALA A 28 -7.51 10.34 -6.11
CA ALA A 28 -7.78 11.19 -4.96
C ALA A 28 -8.62 10.47 -3.88
N GLY A 29 -8.12 9.31 -3.41
CA GLY A 29 -8.58 8.59 -2.24
C GLY A 29 -7.78 9.01 -0.99
N SER A 30 -7.88 8.24 0.11
CA SER A 30 -7.23 8.61 1.37
C SER A 30 -5.73 8.84 1.23
N VAL A 31 -5.01 7.90 0.59
CA VAL A 31 -3.55 8.02 0.40
C VAL A 31 -3.20 9.16 -0.53
N GLY A 32 -3.86 9.27 -1.69
CA GLY A 32 -3.58 10.32 -2.68
C GLY A 32 -3.83 11.72 -2.12
N CYS A 33 -4.95 11.93 -1.43
CA CYS A 33 -5.26 13.19 -0.77
C CYS A 33 -4.26 13.51 0.35
N TYR A 34 -3.89 12.53 1.16
CA TYR A 34 -2.90 12.72 2.23
C TYR A 34 -1.54 13.16 1.68
N LEU A 35 -0.99 12.42 0.72
CA LEU A 35 0.30 12.75 0.09
C LEU A 35 0.23 14.09 -0.65
N GLY A 36 -0.87 14.34 -1.35
CA GLY A 36 -1.06 15.58 -2.09
C GLY A 36 -1.14 16.81 -1.19
N ALA A 37 -1.70 16.71 0.02
CA ALA A 37 -1.72 17.81 0.96
C ALA A 37 -0.31 18.24 1.39
N TYR A 38 0.63 17.31 1.51
CA TYR A 38 2.06 17.63 1.72
C TYR A 38 2.64 18.35 0.52
N LEU A 39 2.44 17.82 -0.69
CA LEU A 39 3.00 18.40 -1.91
C LEU A 39 2.47 19.82 -2.19
N CYS A 40 1.22 20.10 -1.82
CA CYS A 40 0.63 21.43 -1.93
C CYS A 40 1.29 22.49 -1.03
N GLN A 41 2.16 22.11 -0.08
CA GLN A 41 2.88 23.08 0.77
C GLN A 41 4.09 23.69 0.06
N ASP A 42 4.55 23.10 -1.05
CA ASP A 42 5.70 23.60 -1.80
C ASP A 42 5.23 24.43 -3.01
N SER A 43 5.59 25.70 -3.05
CA SER A 43 5.20 26.65 -4.10
C SER A 43 5.82 26.36 -5.49
N ALA A 44 6.87 25.53 -5.55
CA ALA A 44 7.46 25.07 -6.80
C ALA A 44 6.69 23.88 -7.42
N LEU A 45 5.69 23.34 -6.72
CA LEU A 45 4.84 22.26 -7.23
C LEU A 45 3.47 22.77 -7.65
N ASP A 46 3.04 22.39 -8.85
CA ASP A 46 1.64 22.46 -9.31
C ASP A 46 1.02 21.08 -9.14
N VAL A 47 0.20 20.90 -8.09
CA VAL A 47 -0.37 19.58 -7.73
C VAL A 47 -1.78 19.46 -8.29
N LYS A 48 -1.99 18.52 -9.20
CA LYS A 48 -3.27 18.21 -9.85
C LYS A 48 -3.82 16.88 -9.34
N PHE A 49 -5.02 16.91 -8.78
CA PHE A 49 -5.71 15.72 -8.30
C PHE A 49 -6.67 15.20 -9.36
N PHE A 50 -6.64 13.89 -9.58
CA PHE A 50 -7.54 13.22 -10.52
C PHE A 50 -8.39 12.18 -9.78
N GLY A 51 -9.71 12.31 -9.88
CA GLY A 51 -10.59 11.42 -9.13
C GLY A 51 -12.07 11.64 -9.44
N ARG A 52 -12.93 11.14 -8.55
CA ARG A 52 -14.39 11.25 -8.74
C ARG A 52 -14.89 12.65 -8.40
N GLU A 53 -15.90 13.08 -9.11
CA GLU A 53 -16.54 14.38 -8.94
C GLU A 53 -17.03 14.63 -7.49
N THR A 54 -17.50 13.59 -6.82
CA THR A 54 -17.89 13.68 -5.40
C THR A 54 -16.75 14.13 -4.49
N MET A 55 -15.52 13.73 -4.79
CA MET A 55 -14.34 14.19 -4.05
C MET A 55 -13.97 15.63 -4.45
N ALA A 56 -14.12 15.99 -5.72
CA ALA A 56 -13.92 17.37 -6.17
C ALA A 56 -14.80 18.36 -5.41
N LEU A 57 -16.11 18.06 -5.33
CA LEU A 57 -17.09 18.88 -4.61
C LEU A 57 -16.75 18.96 -3.11
N GLU A 58 -16.35 17.85 -2.54
CA GLU A 58 -15.96 17.78 -1.13
C GLU A 58 -14.76 18.67 -0.82
N LEU A 59 -13.68 18.57 -1.63
CA LEU A 59 -12.46 19.35 -1.44
C LEU A 59 -12.67 20.84 -1.76
N ALA A 60 -13.53 21.17 -2.73
CA ALA A 60 -13.91 22.54 -3.01
C ALA A 60 -14.61 23.20 -1.80
N ALA A 61 -15.48 22.47 -1.12
CA ALA A 61 -16.25 22.98 0.01
C ALA A 61 -15.43 23.05 1.31
N ASN A 62 -14.52 22.08 1.57
CA ASN A 62 -13.87 21.92 2.87
C ASN A 62 -12.35 22.16 2.84
N GLY A 63 -11.75 22.31 1.66
CA GLY A 63 -10.30 22.25 1.48
C GLY A 63 -9.75 20.83 1.66
N LEU A 64 -8.44 20.71 1.58
CA LEU A 64 -7.70 19.48 1.77
C LEU A 64 -6.81 19.58 3.01
N SER A 65 -7.04 18.71 3.99
CA SER A 65 -6.26 18.65 5.23
C SER A 65 -5.63 17.28 5.40
N ALA A 66 -4.32 17.25 5.68
CA ALA A 66 -3.61 16.07 6.14
C ALA A 66 -3.20 16.26 7.59
N THR A 67 -3.51 15.29 8.45
CA THR A 67 -3.09 15.26 9.84
C THR A 67 -2.41 13.94 10.16
N SER A 68 -1.56 13.89 11.19
CA SER A 68 -0.90 12.65 11.59
C SER A 68 -0.90 12.48 13.11
N PHE A 69 -0.61 11.26 13.55
CA PHE A 69 -0.55 10.90 14.98
C PHE A 69 0.57 11.66 15.73
N ASP A 70 1.57 12.19 15.03
CA ASP A 70 2.67 13.03 15.56
C ASP A 70 2.32 14.54 15.57
N HIS A 71 1.03 14.87 15.45
CA HIS A 71 0.48 16.23 15.48
C HIS A 71 0.84 17.14 14.31
N GLN A 72 1.43 16.60 13.24
CA GLN A 72 1.61 17.38 12.02
C GLN A 72 0.26 17.62 11.34
N ALA A 73 0.08 18.82 10.79
CA ALA A 73 -1.13 19.20 10.09
C ALA A 73 -0.78 20.13 8.91
N TYR A 74 -1.27 19.77 7.73
CA TYR A 74 -1.12 20.55 6.51
C TYR A 74 -2.50 20.84 5.91
N PHE A 75 -2.66 22.01 5.30
CA PHE A 75 -3.91 22.44 4.68
C PHE A 75 -3.62 23.08 3.31
N ALA A 76 -4.48 22.78 2.36
CA ALA A 76 -4.44 23.36 1.02
C ALA A 76 -5.84 23.75 0.56
N GLN A 77 -5.97 24.97 0.05
CA GLN A 77 -7.16 25.51 -0.62
C GLN A 77 -6.76 26.76 -1.43
N PRO A 78 -7.16 26.89 -2.69
CA PRO A 78 -7.94 25.91 -3.48
C PRO A 78 -7.13 24.68 -3.85
N VAL A 79 -7.83 23.59 -4.21
CA VAL A 79 -7.22 22.35 -4.70
C VAL A 79 -7.54 22.21 -6.20
N ALA A 80 -6.52 22.07 -7.04
CA ALA A 80 -6.69 21.80 -8.46
C ALA A 80 -7.14 20.35 -8.67
N PHE A 81 -8.43 20.16 -8.94
CA PHE A 81 -9.05 18.85 -9.05
C PHE A 81 -9.74 18.63 -10.39
N TYR A 82 -9.55 17.44 -10.97
CA TYR A 82 -10.06 17.07 -12.28
C TYR A 82 -10.77 15.71 -12.23
N SER A 83 -11.97 15.62 -12.79
CA SER A 83 -12.70 14.35 -12.96
C SER A 83 -12.31 13.61 -14.25
N SER A 84 -11.57 14.26 -15.14
CA SER A 84 -11.02 13.72 -16.40
C SER A 84 -9.51 13.69 -16.35
N LEU A 85 -8.87 12.70 -17.01
CA LEU A 85 -7.41 12.56 -17.08
C LEU A 85 -6.75 13.45 -18.16
N ASN A 86 -7.49 14.30 -18.88
CA ASN A 86 -6.97 15.09 -20.00
C ASN A 86 -5.76 15.97 -19.61
N SER A 87 -5.80 16.57 -18.42
CA SER A 87 -4.71 17.43 -17.91
C SER A 87 -3.47 16.67 -17.45
N LEU A 88 -3.45 15.33 -17.53
CA LEU A 88 -2.21 14.54 -17.29
C LEU A 88 -1.11 14.87 -18.28
N ILE A 89 -1.46 15.38 -19.47
CA ILE A 89 -0.48 15.79 -20.48
C ILE A 89 0.45 16.91 -19.99
N GLU A 90 0.04 17.66 -18.98
CA GLU A 90 0.81 18.77 -18.40
C GLU A 90 1.74 18.30 -17.27
N CYS A 91 1.56 17.08 -16.77
CA CYS A 91 2.30 16.58 -15.60
C CYS A 91 3.73 16.15 -15.97
N ASP A 92 4.67 16.38 -15.06
CA ASP A 92 6.07 15.96 -15.14
C ASP A 92 6.34 14.65 -14.40
N VAL A 93 5.45 14.29 -13.48
CA VAL A 93 5.41 12.99 -12.79
C VAL A 93 3.98 12.65 -12.39
N VAL A 94 3.64 11.38 -12.41
CA VAL A 94 2.31 10.90 -11.99
C VAL A 94 2.44 9.91 -10.84
N LEU A 95 1.77 10.20 -9.72
CA LEU A 95 1.61 9.29 -8.59
C LEU A 95 0.29 8.51 -8.75
N LEU A 96 0.37 7.21 -8.99
CA LEU A 96 -0.80 6.35 -9.07
C LEU A 96 -1.15 5.84 -7.67
N THR A 97 -2.21 6.40 -7.10
CA THR A 97 -2.72 6.05 -5.76
C THR A 97 -4.12 5.42 -5.81
N VAL A 98 -4.65 5.16 -7.01
CA VAL A 98 -5.87 4.35 -7.18
C VAL A 98 -5.65 2.94 -6.69
N LYS A 99 -6.66 2.32 -6.12
CA LYS A 99 -6.58 0.89 -5.76
C LYS A 99 -6.40 0.01 -7.00
N ALA A 100 -5.65 -1.07 -6.86
CA ALA A 100 -5.29 -1.96 -7.97
C ALA A 100 -6.48 -2.43 -8.84
N PRO A 101 -7.67 -2.78 -8.30
CA PRO A 101 -8.82 -3.15 -9.14
C PRO A 101 -9.34 -2.02 -10.04
N ALA A 102 -9.14 -0.76 -9.65
CA ALA A 102 -9.58 0.39 -10.45
C ALA A 102 -8.53 0.81 -11.50
N LEU A 103 -7.32 0.30 -11.43
CA LEU A 103 -6.22 0.67 -12.32
C LEU A 103 -6.42 0.11 -13.73
N VAL A 104 -6.80 -1.17 -13.86
CA VAL A 104 -6.96 -1.83 -15.16
C VAL A 104 -7.91 -1.09 -16.11
N PRO A 105 -9.13 -0.66 -15.69
CA PRO A 105 -10.01 0.14 -16.53
C PRO A 105 -9.42 1.50 -16.95
N MET A 106 -8.46 2.04 -16.18
CA MET A 106 -7.85 3.34 -16.43
C MET A 106 -6.68 3.29 -17.41
N LEU A 107 -6.09 2.12 -17.67
CA LEU A 107 -4.90 1.98 -18.52
C LEU A 107 -5.05 2.61 -19.91
N THR A 108 -6.20 2.44 -20.54
CA THR A 108 -6.47 3.05 -21.87
C THR A 108 -6.41 4.57 -21.82
N GLN A 109 -6.95 5.17 -20.76
CA GLN A 109 -6.91 6.63 -20.59
C GLN A 109 -5.50 7.12 -20.21
N LEU A 110 -4.78 6.38 -19.36
CA LEU A 110 -3.40 6.69 -19.03
C LEU A 110 -2.52 6.68 -20.30
N LYS A 111 -2.63 5.65 -21.13
CA LYS A 111 -1.93 5.56 -22.43
C LYS A 111 -2.24 6.74 -23.35
N ARG A 112 -3.46 7.25 -23.31
CA ARG A 112 -3.92 8.35 -24.18
C ARG A 112 -3.39 9.70 -23.77
N PHE A 113 -3.32 9.98 -22.46
CA PHE A 113 -3.07 11.31 -21.94
C PHE A 113 -1.70 11.52 -21.31
N LEU A 114 -0.96 10.44 -21.03
CA LEU A 114 0.42 10.54 -20.54
C LEU A 114 1.39 10.74 -21.71
N ARG A 115 2.27 11.72 -21.58
CA ARG A 115 3.44 11.84 -22.46
C ARG A 115 4.40 10.68 -22.17
N PRO A 116 5.02 10.03 -23.19
CA PRO A 116 5.81 8.81 -22.99
C PRO A 116 6.99 8.95 -22.02
N GLU A 117 7.57 10.15 -21.91
CA GLU A 117 8.73 10.42 -21.06
C GLU A 117 8.37 10.65 -19.58
N VAL A 118 7.08 10.84 -19.25
CA VAL A 118 6.64 11.15 -17.87
C VAL A 118 6.74 9.90 -16.99
N PRO A 119 7.52 9.94 -15.91
CA PRO A 119 7.59 8.82 -14.98
C PRO A 119 6.27 8.65 -14.21
N VAL A 120 5.87 7.39 -14.06
CA VAL A 120 4.69 6.96 -13.32
C VAL A 120 5.14 6.19 -12.10
N VAL A 121 4.71 6.63 -10.92
CA VAL A 121 5.02 5.98 -9.65
C VAL A 121 3.82 5.17 -9.17
N ALA A 122 3.91 3.86 -9.23
CA ALA A 122 2.91 2.94 -8.71
C ALA A 122 3.01 2.84 -7.19
N MET A 123 1.93 3.19 -6.47
CA MET A 123 1.87 3.22 -5.00
C MET A 123 0.83 2.25 -4.42
N GLN A 124 0.39 1.28 -5.22
CA GLN A 124 -0.58 0.29 -4.80
C GLN A 124 0.02 -0.76 -3.86
N ASN A 125 -0.84 -1.38 -3.05
CA ASN A 125 -0.46 -2.56 -2.29
C ASN A 125 -0.46 -3.81 -3.18
N GLY A 126 0.43 -4.75 -2.86
CA GLY A 126 0.48 -6.05 -3.52
C GLY A 126 1.59 -6.17 -4.56
N ILE A 127 1.55 -7.25 -5.31
CA ILE A 127 2.60 -7.64 -6.27
C ILE A 127 2.02 -7.82 -7.66
N GLY A 128 2.79 -7.45 -8.68
CA GLY A 128 2.46 -7.60 -10.10
C GLY A 128 1.91 -6.33 -10.75
N ILE A 129 1.72 -5.26 -9.99
CA ILE A 129 1.18 -3.99 -10.53
C ILE A 129 2.24 -3.24 -11.31
N GLY A 130 3.46 -3.15 -10.78
CA GLY A 130 4.58 -2.52 -11.48
C GLY A 130 4.89 -3.21 -12.80
N GLU A 131 4.92 -4.53 -12.81
CA GLU A 131 5.13 -5.36 -14.00
C GLU A 131 4.01 -5.16 -15.04
N MET A 132 2.76 -5.16 -14.59
CA MET A 132 1.60 -4.89 -15.45
C MET A 132 1.70 -3.50 -16.09
N LEU A 133 2.01 -2.48 -15.31
CA LEU A 133 2.18 -1.12 -15.84
C LEU A 133 3.33 -1.03 -16.82
N THR A 134 4.47 -1.67 -16.54
CA THR A 134 5.63 -1.69 -17.45
C THR A 134 5.32 -2.40 -18.78
N GLN A 135 4.45 -3.41 -18.76
CA GLN A 135 4.00 -4.10 -19.98
C GLN A 135 2.99 -3.27 -20.77
N ASP A 136 2.15 -2.53 -20.08
CA ASP A 136 1.04 -1.79 -20.68
C ASP A 136 1.37 -0.36 -21.08
N LEU A 137 2.28 0.33 -20.37
CA LEU A 137 2.66 1.72 -20.63
C LEU A 137 4.04 1.79 -21.27
N THR A 138 4.25 2.79 -22.13
CA THR A 138 5.59 3.16 -22.65
C THR A 138 6.38 4.03 -21.69
N ASN A 139 5.71 4.54 -20.66
CA ASN A 139 6.27 5.41 -19.64
C ASN A 139 7.27 4.70 -18.73
N PRO A 140 8.26 5.42 -18.18
CA PRO A 140 9.05 4.90 -17.08
C PRO A 140 8.16 4.58 -15.87
N VAL A 141 8.15 3.34 -15.41
CA VAL A 141 7.38 2.91 -14.25
C VAL A 141 8.31 2.72 -13.05
N LEU A 142 8.04 3.46 -12.00
CA LEU A 142 8.68 3.35 -10.69
C LEU A 142 7.67 2.80 -9.69
N ARG A 143 8.16 2.25 -8.58
CA ARG A 143 7.32 1.71 -7.54
C ARG A 143 7.60 2.39 -6.20
N ALA A 144 6.57 2.57 -5.40
CA ALA A 144 6.72 3.04 -4.03
C ALA A 144 5.72 2.33 -3.10
N ILE A 145 6.09 2.19 -1.85
CA ILE A 145 5.30 1.52 -0.82
C ILE A 145 4.92 2.56 0.23
N VAL A 146 3.62 2.75 0.44
CA VAL A 146 3.08 3.51 1.57
C VAL A 146 2.74 2.52 2.68
N PRO A 147 3.55 2.42 3.76
CA PRO A 147 3.39 1.38 4.76
C PRO A 147 2.36 1.71 5.83
N PHE A 148 1.90 2.94 5.89
CA PHE A 148 0.98 3.43 6.91
C PHE A 148 -0.48 3.49 6.41
N ASN A 149 -1.41 3.47 7.36
CA ASN A 149 -2.82 3.63 7.08
C ASN A 149 -3.20 5.11 7.09
N VAL A 150 -4.03 5.51 6.13
CA VAL A 150 -4.66 6.83 6.07
C VAL A 150 -6.16 6.66 6.13
N VAL A 151 -6.78 7.24 7.16
CA VAL A 151 -8.22 7.24 7.36
C VAL A 151 -8.82 8.62 7.04
N LYS A 152 -10.03 8.63 6.53
CA LYS A 152 -10.78 9.86 6.32
C LYS A 152 -11.65 10.11 7.55
N ASN A 153 -11.27 11.08 8.38
CA ASN A 153 -11.99 11.40 9.62
C ASN A 153 -13.23 12.25 9.37
N ARG A 154 -13.13 13.21 8.44
CA ARG A 154 -14.21 14.13 8.03
C ARG A 154 -14.08 14.45 6.55
N ALA A 155 -15.05 15.19 6.01
CA ALA A 155 -14.94 15.74 4.67
C ALA A 155 -13.67 16.59 4.53
N GLY A 156 -12.87 16.32 3.51
CA GLY A 156 -11.60 16.99 3.23
C GLY A 156 -10.45 16.68 4.20
N GLN A 157 -10.65 15.87 5.26
CA GLN A 157 -9.62 15.59 6.27
C GLN A 157 -9.16 14.13 6.22
N PHE A 158 -7.85 13.94 6.01
CA PHE A 158 -7.18 12.65 5.91
C PHE A 158 -6.12 12.52 7.01
N HIS A 159 -6.23 11.47 7.81
CA HIS A 159 -5.39 11.26 8.99
C HIS A 159 -4.52 10.03 8.84
N ARG A 160 -3.19 10.19 9.01
CA ARG A 160 -2.25 9.08 9.11
C ARG A 160 -2.35 8.45 10.49
N ALA A 161 -2.86 7.21 10.51
CA ALA A 161 -3.18 6.50 11.75
C ALA A 161 -2.06 5.61 12.27
N THR A 162 -1.06 5.26 11.44
CA THR A 162 0.03 4.35 11.82
C THR A 162 1.40 4.88 11.36
N GLU A 163 2.44 4.42 12.01
CA GLU A 163 3.83 4.71 11.66
C GLU A 163 4.30 4.00 10.38
N GLY A 164 5.46 4.42 9.89
CA GLY A 164 6.17 3.82 8.77
C GLY A 164 6.72 4.86 7.79
N ASN A 165 7.89 4.58 7.23
CA ASN A 165 8.52 5.42 6.22
C ASN A 165 8.10 4.95 4.84
N ILE A 166 7.79 5.87 3.92
CA ILE A 166 7.55 5.52 2.52
C ILE A 166 8.83 4.86 1.99
N VAL A 167 8.70 3.70 1.34
CA VAL A 167 9.82 3.07 0.63
C VAL A 167 9.66 3.37 -0.84
N TRP A 168 10.68 3.96 -1.46
CA TRP A 168 10.60 4.46 -2.83
C TRP A 168 11.75 3.94 -3.68
N GLN A 169 11.46 3.48 -4.87
CA GLN A 169 12.46 3.01 -5.81
C GLN A 169 13.36 4.19 -6.23
N GLN A 170 14.67 4.02 -6.07
CA GLN A 170 15.65 5.02 -6.52
C GLN A 170 15.49 5.31 -8.02
N SER A 171 15.60 6.58 -8.40
CA SER A 171 15.41 7.01 -9.78
C SER A 171 16.36 8.12 -10.19
N GLN A 172 16.46 8.35 -11.50
CA GLN A 172 17.24 9.45 -12.08
C GLN A 172 16.35 10.64 -12.52
N TYR A 173 15.02 10.54 -12.36
CA TYR A 173 14.09 11.57 -12.82
C TYR A 173 14.03 12.74 -11.83
N ALA A 174 14.39 13.95 -12.29
CA ALA A 174 14.48 15.14 -11.44
C ALA A 174 13.17 15.46 -10.73
N ALA A 175 12.02 15.39 -11.44
CA ALA A 175 10.71 15.63 -10.85
C ALA A 175 10.36 14.63 -9.74
N VAL A 176 10.73 13.34 -9.91
CA VAL A 176 10.52 12.30 -8.88
C VAL A 176 11.39 12.57 -7.66
N ASN A 177 12.66 12.90 -7.86
CA ASN A 177 13.59 13.17 -6.78
C ASN A 177 13.20 14.45 -6.02
N TYR A 178 12.63 15.44 -6.72
CA TYR A 178 12.09 16.64 -6.10
C TYR A 178 10.89 16.31 -5.19
N VAL A 179 9.94 15.51 -5.64
CA VAL A 179 8.82 15.01 -4.81
C VAL A 179 9.33 14.33 -3.53
N VAL A 180 10.33 13.48 -3.65
CA VAL A 180 10.96 12.79 -2.49
C VAL A 180 11.59 13.81 -1.54
N SER A 181 12.28 14.85 -2.06
CA SER A 181 12.88 15.88 -1.23
C SER A 181 11.84 16.70 -0.46
N VAL A 182 10.71 17.02 -1.08
CA VAL A 182 9.59 17.73 -0.43
C VAL A 182 8.99 16.89 0.70
N PHE A 183 8.75 15.60 0.49
CA PHE A 183 8.28 14.72 1.58
C PHE A 183 9.25 14.69 2.76
N ASN A 184 10.54 14.52 2.51
CA ASN A 184 11.56 14.50 3.56
C ASN A 184 11.66 15.85 4.30
N HIS A 185 11.60 16.96 3.56
CA HIS A 185 11.62 18.31 4.14
C HIS A 185 10.42 18.54 5.08
N LEU A 186 9.25 18.05 4.70
CA LEU A 186 8.02 18.14 5.47
C LEU A 186 7.85 16.99 6.50
N GLN A 187 8.93 16.32 6.84
CA GLN A 187 8.96 15.26 7.86
C GLN A 187 8.04 14.06 7.57
N LEU A 188 7.78 13.78 6.30
CA LEU A 188 7.20 12.53 5.83
C LEU A 188 8.33 11.68 5.22
N PRO A 189 9.06 10.89 6.03
CA PRO A 189 10.33 10.32 5.60
C PRO A 189 10.16 9.30 4.49
N VAL A 190 10.99 9.42 3.45
CA VAL A 190 11.10 8.51 2.32
C VAL A 190 12.43 7.79 2.37
N GLN A 191 12.41 6.47 2.42
CA GLN A 191 13.57 5.61 2.30
C GLN A 191 13.74 5.19 0.84
N LEU A 192 14.84 5.59 0.21
CA LEU A 192 15.18 5.15 -1.13
C LEU A 192 15.75 3.73 -1.12
N THR A 193 15.38 2.92 -2.14
CA THR A 193 15.91 1.57 -2.31
C THR A 193 16.20 1.25 -3.77
N THR A 194 17.24 0.48 -4.03
CA THR A 194 17.54 -0.11 -5.33
C THR A 194 16.81 -1.46 -5.53
N ASP A 195 16.32 -2.07 -4.44
CA ASP A 195 15.58 -3.33 -4.48
C ASP A 195 14.16 -3.14 -3.89
N ILE A 196 13.31 -2.50 -4.68
CA ILE A 196 11.90 -2.29 -4.30
C ILE A 196 11.14 -3.62 -4.25
N THR A 197 11.56 -4.63 -5.03
CA THR A 197 10.95 -5.96 -5.04
C THR A 197 11.08 -6.63 -3.69
N ALA A 198 12.27 -6.61 -3.06
CA ALA A 198 12.44 -7.15 -1.71
C ALA A 198 11.54 -6.46 -0.68
N ALA A 199 11.35 -5.15 -0.83
CA ALA A 199 10.47 -4.37 0.03
C ALA A 199 8.98 -4.74 -0.16
N GLU A 200 8.49 -4.83 -1.41
CA GLU A 200 7.12 -5.26 -1.73
C GLU A 200 6.84 -6.66 -1.19
N TYR A 201 7.78 -7.60 -1.37
CA TYR A 201 7.66 -8.98 -0.92
C TYR A 201 7.61 -9.08 0.61
N GLY A 202 8.36 -8.22 1.31
CA GLY A 202 8.29 -8.11 2.76
C GLY A 202 6.96 -7.55 3.25
N LYS A 203 6.45 -6.51 2.59
CA LYS A 203 5.15 -5.92 2.94
C LYS A 203 4.00 -6.89 2.64
N LEU A 204 4.06 -7.64 1.53
CA LEU A 204 3.04 -8.64 1.23
C LEU A 204 2.90 -9.66 2.36
N LEU A 205 4.00 -10.10 2.98
CA LEU A 205 3.96 -11.04 4.09
C LEU A 205 3.02 -10.58 5.21
N LEU A 206 3.03 -9.28 5.55
CA LEU A 206 2.12 -8.70 6.54
C LEU A 206 0.69 -8.55 6.01
N ASN A 207 0.55 -8.15 4.75
CA ASN A 207 -0.75 -7.92 4.10
C ASN A 207 -1.56 -9.20 3.87
N LEU A 208 -0.94 -10.40 3.94
CA LEU A 208 -1.66 -11.68 3.90
C LEU A 208 -2.72 -11.79 5.01
N ASN A 209 -2.54 -11.05 6.11
CA ASN A 209 -3.51 -10.99 7.20
C ASN A 209 -4.81 -10.26 6.81
N ASN A 210 -4.81 -9.42 5.78
CA ASN A 210 -5.96 -8.61 5.43
C ASN A 210 -7.19 -9.46 5.05
N ALA A 211 -6.97 -10.57 4.33
CA ALA A 211 -8.02 -11.51 3.96
C ALA A 211 -8.62 -12.20 5.20
N LEU A 212 -7.76 -12.69 6.10
CA LEU A 212 -8.21 -13.31 7.34
C LEU A 212 -9.01 -12.35 8.22
N ASN A 213 -8.59 -11.08 8.29
CA ASN A 213 -9.31 -10.07 9.04
C ASN A 213 -10.69 -9.76 8.43
N ALA A 214 -10.78 -9.67 7.11
CA ALA A 214 -12.04 -9.45 6.42
C ALA A 214 -13.02 -10.63 6.62
N ILE A 215 -12.52 -11.87 6.56
CA ILE A 215 -13.32 -13.08 6.76
C ILE A 215 -13.79 -13.21 8.23
N SER A 216 -12.89 -12.97 9.18
CA SER A 216 -13.19 -13.10 10.62
C SER A 216 -14.17 -12.06 11.13
N ASN A 217 -14.27 -10.92 10.46
CA ASN A 217 -15.14 -9.78 10.81
C ASN A 217 -15.00 -9.28 12.25
N VAL A 218 -13.83 -9.45 12.86
CA VAL A 218 -13.50 -8.94 14.20
C VAL A 218 -12.29 -8.01 14.16
N PRO A 219 -12.07 -7.14 15.16
CA PRO A 219 -10.86 -6.32 15.22
C PRO A 219 -9.58 -7.15 15.16
N LEU A 220 -8.52 -6.59 14.55
CA LEU A 220 -7.22 -7.26 14.35
C LEU A 220 -6.64 -7.85 15.64
N LYS A 221 -6.75 -7.12 16.75
CA LYS A 221 -6.28 -7.59 18.06
C LYS A 221 -7.01 -8.86 18.50
N GLN A 222 -8.34 -8.87 18.37
CA GLN A 222 -9.17 -10.03 18.70
C GLN A 222 -8.89 -11.21 17.77
N GLN A 223 -8.78 -10.97 16.47
CA GLN A 223 -8.42 -11.98 15.47
C GLN A 223 -7.09 -12.66 15.81
N LEU A 224 -6.05 -11.88 16.17
CA LEU A 224 -4.73 -12.41 16.51
C LEU A 224 -4.70 -13.14 17.87
N LEU A 225 -5.68 -12.97 18.74
CA LEU A 225 -5.83 -13.78 19.95
C LEU A 225 -6.46 -15.15 19.68
N HIS A 226 -7.13 -15.34 18.54
CA HIS A 226 -7.72 -16.61 18.13
C HIS A 226 -6.64 -17.52 17.52
N ALA A 227 -6.45 -18.73 18.09
CA ALA A 227 -5.38 -19.65 17.71
C ALA A 227 -5.46 -20.11 16.25
N ASP A 228 -6.67 -20.44 15.75
CA ASP A 228 -6.90 -20.88 14.37
C ASP A 228 -6.57 -19.78 13.36
N SER A 229 -6.89 -18.51 13.67
CA SER A 229 -6.54 -17.37 12.83
C SER A 229 -5.03 -17.23 12.70
N ARG A 230 -4.30 -17.36 13.81
CA ARG A 230 -2.84 -17.31 13.80
C ARG A 230 -2.24 -18.49 13.05
N MET A 231 -2.81 -19.69 13.21
CA MET A 231 -2.35 -20.87 12.48
C MET A 231 -2.52 -20.69 10.97
N LEU A 232 -3.67 -20.21 10.50
CA LEU A 232 -3.90 -19.92 9.07
C LEU A 232 -2.95 -18.86 8.55
N LEU A 233 -2.75 -17.77 9.30
CA LEU A 233 -1.81 -16.73 8.91
C LEU A 233 -0.38 -17.28 8.82
N ALA A 234 0.05 -18.09 9.79
CA ALA A 234 1.35 -18.74 9.78
C ALA A 234 1.54 -19.63 8.54
N LEU A 235 0.52 -20.40 8.17
CA LEU A 235 0.52 -21.26 6.98
C LEU A 235 0.56 -20.44 5.70
N ALA A 236 -0.26 -19.38 5.58
CA ALA A 236 -0.25 -18.48 4.43
C ALA A 236 1.13 -17.80 4.25
N MET A 237 1.74 -17.34 5.34
CA MET A 237 3.09 -16.77 5.34
C MET A 237 4.15 -17.80 4.92
N GLN A 238 4.02 -19.06 5.34
CA GLN A 238 4.96 -20.13 4.95
C GLN A 238 4.90 -20.41 3.45
N GLU A 239 3.71 -20.46 2.85
CA GLU A 239 3.57 -20.59 1.40
C GLU A 239 4.32 -19.47 0.68
N TRP A 240 4.16 -18.22 1.13
CA TRP A 240 4.85 -17.07 0.56
C TRP A 240 6.37 -17.13 0.73
N LEU A 241 6.84 -17.46 1.93
CA LEU A 241 8.28 -17.56 2.20
C LEU A 241 8.95 -18.70 1.41
N ALA A 242 8.23 -19.80 1.16
CA ALA A 242 8.73 -20.88 0.29
C ALA A 242 8.89 -20.39 -1.15
N ILE A 243 7.94 -19.61 -1.67
CA ILE A 243 8.03 -18.98 -2.99
C ILE A 243 9.20 -17.99 -3.05
N CYS A 244 9.34 -17.13 -2.05
CA CYS A 244 10.47 -16.19 -1.96
C CYS A 244 11.82 -16.90 -2.00
N SER A 245 11.95 -18.00 -1.25
CA SER A 245 13.16 -18.83 -1.26
C SER A 245 13.43 -19.42 -2.64
N LYS A 246 12.42 -19.98 -3.29
CA LYS A 246 12.55 -20.56 -4.65
C LYS A 246 12.89 -19.49 -5.70
N ALA A 247 12.31 -18.29 -5.56
CA ALA A 247 12.59 -17.14 -6.40
C ALA A 247 13.94 -16.47 -6.10
N LYS A 248 14.66 -16.89 -5.04
CA LYS A 248 15.88 -16.28 -4.53
C LYS A 248 15.71 -14.79 -4.14
N ILE A 249 14.53 -14.39 -3.73
CA ILE A 249 14.21 -13.05 -3.24
C ILE A 249 14.24 -13.08 -1.71
N ARG A 250 14.89 -12.10 -1.10
CA ARG A 250 14.96 -11.92 0.35
C ARG A 250 14.03 -10.78 0.78
N PRO A 251 12.81 -11.08 1.26
CA PRO A 251 11.86 -10.05 1.66
C PRO A 251 12.42 -9.18 2.80
N VAL A 252 12.26 -7.86 2.70
CA VAL A 252 12.65 -6.92 3.77
C VAL A 252 11.80 -7.18 5.01
N PRO A 253 12.38 -7.29 6.22
CA PRO A 253 11.62 -7.44 7.45
C PRO A 253 11.06 -6.09 7.90
N TYR A 254 9.72 -5.99 8.07
CA TYR A 254 9.03 -4.79 8.55
C TYR A 254 8.69 -4.81 10.05
N THR A 255 8.88 -5.95 10.72
CA THR A 255 8.50 -6.12 12.14
C THR A 255 9.69 -6.05 13.10
N GLY A 256 10.89 -5.76 12.60
CA GLY A 256 12.12 -5.84 13.38
C GLY A 256 12.58 -7.27 13.67
N LEU A 257 11.80 -8.30 13.28
CA LEU A 257 12.14 -9.72 13.38
C LEU A 257 12.43 -10.29 11.98
N PRO A 258 13.33 -11.30 11.88
CA PRO A 258 13.49 -12.06 10.64
C PRO A 258 12.15 -12.66 10.18
N ASN A 259 11.82 -12.51 8.90
CA ASN A 259 10.54 -12.96 8.35
C ASN A 259 10.25 -14.44 8.60
N ALA A 260 11.27 -15.29 8.61
CA ALA A 260 11.15 -16.73 8.90
C ALA A 260 10.66 -17.03 10.34
N MET A 261 10.83 -16.09 11.27
CA MET A 261 10.39 -16.26 12.66
C MET A 261 8.89 -15.94 12.83
N LEU A 262 8.28 -15.17 11.92
CA LEU A 262 6.89 -14.76 12.07
C LEU A 262 5.91 -15.94 12.11
N PRO A 263 5.99 -16.94 11.19
CA PRO A 263 5.11 -18.11 11.25
C PRO A 263 5.28 -18.92 12.53
N TRP A 264 6.50 -18.98 13.09
CA TRP A 264 6.76 -19.68 14.36
C TRP A 264 6.13 -18.90 15.53
N LEU A 265 6.32 -17.59 15.60
CA LEU A 265 5.74 -16.74 16.64
C LEU A 265 4.20 -16.84 16.66
N LEU A 266 3.55 -16.85 15.50
CA LEU A 266 2.10 -16.97 15.37
C LEU A 266 1.55 -18.30 15.91
N ARG A 267 2.36 -19.38 15.92
CA ARG A 267 1.97 -20.71 16.41
C ARG A 267 2.13 -20.90 17.92
N LEU A 268 2.67 -19.91 18.62
CA LEU A 268 2.82 -20.01 20.07
C LEU A 268 1.46 -20.14 20.78
N PRO A 269 1.40 -20.83 21.91
CA PRO A 269 0.21 -20.85 22.77
C PRO A 269 -0.27 -19.43 23.07
N THR A 270 -1.57 -19.21 23.12
CA THR A 270 -2.19 -17.85 23.21
C THR A 270 -1.64 -17.03 24.38
N VAL A 271 -1.36 -17.67 25.52
CA VAL A 271 -0.80 -16.97 26.71
C VAL A 271 0.59 -16.41 26.41
N LEU A 272 1.44 -17.20 25.75
CA LEU A 272 2.79 -16.80 25.40
C LEU A 272 2.79 -15.76 24.27
N PHE A 273 1.98 -15.99 23.23
CA PHE A 273 1.79 -15.03 22.13
C PHE A 273 1.36 -13.66 22.67
N ARG A 274 0.36 -13.62 23.57
CA ARG A 274 -0.13 -12.36 24.17
C ARG A 274 0.97 -11.58 24.89
N ARG A 275 1.84 -12.26 25.61
CA ARG A 275 2.96 -11.61 26.33
C ARG A 275 3.98 -10.97 25.38
N ILE A 276 4.27 -11.63 24.26
CA ILE A 276 5.23 -11.16 23.26
C ILE A 276 4.58 -10.07 22.38
N ALA A 277 3.43 -10.38 21.82
CA ALA A 277 2.73 -9.49 20.89
C ALA A 277 2.24 -8.19 21.54
N GLY A 278 1.84 -8.23 22.83
CA GLY A 278 1.40 -7.05 23.55
C GLY A 278 2.46 -5.96 23.70
N LYS A 279 3.75 -6.34 23.63
CA LYS A 279 4.88 -5.40 23.65
C LYS A 279 5.29 -4.92 22.24
N MET A 280 5.01 -5.72 21.21
CA MET A 280 5.49 -5.50 19.85
C MET A 280 4.46 -4.87 18.91
N LEU A 281 3.18 -4.98 19.24
CA LEU A 281 2.07 -4.55 18.39
C LEU A 281 1.13 -3.62 19.18
N PRO A 282 1.52 -2.36 19.42
CA PRO A 282 0.57 -1.36 19.88
C PRO A 282 -0.46 -1.16 18.75
N MET A 283 -1.63 -1.77 18.87
CA MET A 283 -2.73 -1.65 17.93
C MET A 283 -3.94 -1.05 18.64
N ASP A 284 -4.61 -0.15 17.93
CA ASP A 284 -5.94 0.29 18.32
C ASP A 284 -6.87 -0.92 18.47
N GLU A 285 -7.72 -0.90 19.51
CA GLU A 285 -8.62 -2.01 19.82
C GLU A 285 -9.67 -2.26 18.73
N GLN A 286 -10.03 -1.23 17.98
CA GLN A 286 -11.01 -1.29 16.89
C GLN A 286 -10.35 -1.39 15.51
N ALA A 287 -9.02 -1.43 15.43
CA ALA A 287 -8.31 -1.49 14.17
C ALA A 287 -8.74 -2.69 13.32
N ARG A 288 -9.00 -2.45 12.04
CA ARG A 288 -9.37 -3.44 11.03
C ARG A 288 -8.49 -3.29 9.79
N SER A 289 -8.52 -4.27 8.91
CA SER A 289 -7.77 -4.21 7.66
C SER A 289 -8.50 -3.37 6.61
N SER A 290 -7.73 -2.76 5.69
CA SER A 290 -8.31 -2.05 4.54
C SER A 290 -9.19 -2.94 3.66
N MET A 291 -8.94 -4.25 3.65
CA MET A 291 -9.78 -5.22 2.91
C MET A 291 -11.14 -5.39 3.59
N TRP A 292 -11.20 -5.37 4.91
CA TRP A 292 -12.47 -5.35 5.64
C TRP A 292 -13.27 -4.09 5.30
N ASP A 293 -12.62 -2.91 5.30
CA ASP A 293 -13.27 -1.65 4.92
C ASP A 293 -13.86 -1.70 3.51
N ASP A 294 -13.13 -2.33 2.56
CA ASP A 294 -13.61 -2.49 1.18
C ASP A 294 -14.86 -3.37 1.12
N ILE A 295 -14.88 -4.49 1.82
CA ILE A 295 -16.06 -5.39 1.89
C ILE A 295 -17.24 -4.65 2.49
N GLN A 296 -17.07 -3.93 3.62
CA GLN A 296 -18.15 -3.14 4.23
C GLN A 296 -18.69 -2.06 3.29
N ALA A 297 -17.80 -1.45 2.50
CA ALA A 297 -18.15 -0.44 1.49
C ALA A 297 -18.67 -1.05 0.17
N LYS A 298 -18.83 -2.38 0.07
CA LYS A 298 -19.24 -3.12 -1.15
C LYS A 298 -18.34 -2.80 -2.36
N LYS A 299 -17.04 -2.65 -2.12
CA LYS A 299 -16.02 -2.40 -3.13
C LYS A 299 -15.24 -3.67 -3.42
N ARG A 300 -14.70 -3.76 -4.63
CA ARG A 300 -13.73 -4.81 -4.95
C ARG A 300 -12.46 -4.60 -4.13
N THR A 301 -11.96 -5.68 -3.57
CA THR A 301 -10.75 -5.69 -2.75
C THR A 301 -9.49 -5.87 -3.58
N GLU A 302 -8.33 -5.72 -2.95
CA GLU A 302 -7.02 -6.01 -3.57
C GLU A 302 -6.61 -7.48 -3.42
N ILE A 303 -7.54 -8.41 -3.13
CA ILE A 303 -7.25 -9.82 -2.86
C ILE A 303 -6.39 -10.48 -3.95
N MET A 304 -6.64 -10.15 -5.23
CA MET A 304 -5.91 -10.73 -6.36
C MET A 304 -4.45 -10.27 -6.44
N PHE A 305 -4.12 -9.13 -5.83
CA PHE A 305 -2.77 -8.57 -5.78
C PHE A 305 -2.05 -8.90 -4.46
N LEU A 306 -2.76 -9.45 -3.48
CA LEU A 306 -2.25 -9.91 -2.19
C LEU A 306 -2.17 -11.44 -2.17
N ASN A 307 -3.11 -12.14 -1.55
CA ASN A 307 -3.13 -13.62 -1.51
C ASN A 307 -3.18 -14.24 -2.92
N GLY A 308 -3.88 -13.62 -3.87
CA GLY A 308 -3.89 -14.04 -5.27
C GLY A 308 -2.53 -13.93 -5.96
N ALA A 309 -1.68 -13.00 -5.55
CA ALA A 309 -0.30 -12.95 -6.02
C ALA A 309 0.50 -14.17 -5.54
N VAL A 310 0.31 -14.60 -4.30
CA VAL A 310 0.92 -15.84 -3.78
C VAL A 310 0.49 -17.04 -4.62
N VAL A 311 -0.80 -17.12 -4.96
CA VAL A 311 -1.33 -18.22 -5.80
C VAL A 311 -0.68 -18.22 -7.19
N ARG A 312 -0.64 -17.06 -7.86
CA ARG A 312 0.01 -16.95 -9.18
C ARG A 312 1.49 -17.30 -9.15
N MET A 313 2.21 -16.80 -8.14
CA MET A 313 3.64 -17.10 -7.97
C MET A 313 3.86 -18.58 -7.61
N GLY A 314 2.96 -19.17 -6.80
CA GLY A 314 2.97 -20.60 -6.52
C GLY A 314 2.86 -21.43 -7.80
N GLN A 315 1.95 -21.09 -8.69
CA GLN A 315 1.83 -21.72 -10.00
C GLN A 315 3.11 -21.57 -10.86
N LEU A 316 3.67 -20.36 -10.90
CA LEU A 316 4.89 -20.07 -11.65
C LEU A 316 6.10 -20.91 -11.15
N TYR A 317 6.24 -21.05 -9.84
CA TYR A 317 7.35 -21.80 -9.22
C TYR A 317 7.01 -23.25 -8.89
N GLN A 318 5.82 -23.74 -9.29
CA GLN A 318 5.34 -25.11 -9.05
C GLN A 318 5.33 -25.47 -7.54
N LEU A 319 4.90 -24.53 -6.72
CA LEU A 319 4.74 -24.70 -5.28
C LEU A 319 3.23 -24.63 -4.91
N PRO A 320 2.74 -25.57 -4.08
CA PRO A 320 1.35 -25.55 -3.65
C PRO A 320 1.06 -24.36 -2.72
N THR A 321 -0.10 -23.74 -2.91
CA THR A 321 -0.57 -22.60 -2.11
C THR A 321 -2.02 -22.79 -1.64
N PRO A 322 -2.37 -23.93 -1.01
CA PRO A 322 -3.75 -24.26 -0.68
C PRO A 322 -4.40 -23.24 0.26
N VAL A 323 -3.64 -22.68 1.22
CA VAL A 323 -4.17 -21.69 2.17
C VAL A 323 -4.53 -20.40 1.46
N ASN A 324 -3.59 -19.82 0.71
CA ASN A 324 -3.83 -18.57 -0.01
C ASN A 324 -4.92 -18.75 -1.08
N THR A 325 -5.02 -19.91 -1.74
CA THR A 325 -6.07 -20.22 -2.69
C THR A 325 -7.44 -20.17 -2.00
N LEU A 326 -7.60 -20.84 -0.86
CA LEU A 326 -8.87 -20.87 -0.14
C LEU A 326 -9.26 -19.49 0.40
N LEU A 327 -8.29 -18.71 0.89
CA LEU A 327 -8.56 -17.32 1.31
C LEU A 327 -9.05 -16.44 0.15
N VAL A 328 -8.45 -16.57 -1.04
CA VAL A 328 -8.92 -15.89 -2.26
C VAL A 328 -10.35 -16.26 -2.59
N GLU A 329 -10.70 -17.54 -2.53
CA GLU A 329 -12.07 -18.04 -2.77
C GLU A 329 -13.06 -17.46 -1.78
N GLN A 330 -12.73 -17.42 -0.48
CA GLN A 330 -13.63 -16.88 0.55
C GLN A 330 -13.85 -15.36 0.41
N ILE A 331 -12.80 -14.60 0.08
CA ILE A 331 -12.95 -13.16 -0.16
C ILE A 331 -13.81 -12.89 -1.40
N LYS A 332 -13.63 -13.66 -2.48
CA LYS A 332 -14.50 -13.53 -3.68
C LYS A 332 -15.98 -13.82 -3.36
N ARG A 333 -16.27 -14.77 -2.48
CA ARG A 333 -17.64 -15.04 -2.01
C ARG A 333 -18.21 -13.85 -1.22
N LEU A 334 -17.38 -13.21 -0.37
CA LEU A 334 -17.77 -11.97 0.31
C LEU A 334 -18.02 -10.82 -0.66
N GLU A 335 -17.20 -10.68 -1.71
CA GLU A 335 -17.35 -9.63 -2.73
C GLU A 335 -18.63 -9.82 -3.56
N SER A 336 -19.01 -11.07 -3.86
CA SER A 336 -20.23 -11.36 -4.63
C SER A 336 -21.52 -11.24 -3.79
N GLY A 337 -21.41 -11.37 -2.47
CA GLY A 337 -22.56 -11.37 -1.56
C GLY A 337 -23.48 -12.61 -1.74
N GLU A 338 -23.02 -13.65 -2.48
CA GLU A 338 -23.84 -14.84 -2.79
C GLU A 338 -23.95 -15.82 -1.63
N ALA A 339 -22.95 -15.85 -0.75
CA ALA A 339 -22.97 -16.75 0.40
C ALA A 339 -22.05 -16.20 1.53
N GLU A 340 -22.37 -16.54 2.76
CA GLU A 340 -21.47 -16.31 3.88
C GLU A 340 -20.15 -17.09 3.69
N PRO A 341 -19.00 -16.51 4.07
CA PRO A 341 -17.73 -17.19 4.00
C PRO A 341 -17.70 -18.32 5.03
N LEU A 342 -16.84 -19.30 4.82
CA LEU A 342 -16.52 -20.29 5.85
C LEU A 342 -15.92 -19.59 7.08
N SER A 343 -16.22 -20.11 8.26
CA SER A 343 -15.55 -19.66 9.48
C SER A 343 -14.05 -19.97 9.43
N ILE A 344 -13.27 -19.23 10.20
CA ILE A 344 -11.82 -19.44 10.31
C ILE A 344 -11.47 -20.89 10.67
N SER A 345 -12.21 -21.51 11.57
CA SER A 345 -11.98 -22.90 11.98
C SER A 345 -12.31 -23.91 10.88
N GLU A 346 -13.38 -23.68 10.10
CA GLU A 346 -13.71 -24.53 8.94
C GLU A 346 -12.64 -24.42 7.84
N ILE A 347 -12.15 -23.21 7.58
CA ILE A 347 -11.05 -22.99 6.63
C ILE A 347 -9.81 -23.78 7.08
N LEU A 348 -9.45 -23.69 8.37
CA LEU A 348 -8.30 -24.43 8.90
C LEU A 348 -8.48 -25.94 8.76
N GLN A 349 -9.67 -26.48 9.07
CA GLN A 349 -9.97 -27.90 8.90
C GLN A 349 -9.79 -28.35 7.45
N GLN A 350 -10.33 -27.59 6.48
CA GLN A 350 -10.16 -27.91 5.06
C GLN A 350 -8.71 -27.90 4.61
N VAL A 351 -7.90 -26.97 5.11
CA VAL A 351 -6.47 -26.90 4.81
C VAL A 351 -5.72 -28.11 5.39
N LEU A 352 -6.07 -28.53 6.60
CA LEU A 352 -5.40 -29.67 7.27
C LEU A 352 -5.77 -31.02 6.64
N LEU A 353 -7.00 -31.17 6.09
CA LEU A 353 -7.44 -32.36 5.39
C LEU A 353 -6.82 -32.54 3.98
N LYS A 354 -6.30 -31.44 3.38
CA LYS A 354 -5.65 -31.47 2.05
C LYS A 354 -4.13 -31.63 2.11
N LYS A 355 -3.56 -31.73 3.30
CA LYS A 355 -2.14 -32.04 3.55
C LYS A 355 -1.92 -33.54 3.71
#